data_0c9b35aa7ef4acb364b91973fbd511ea
#
_entry.id   0c9b35aa7ef4acb364b91973fbd511ea
#
_cell.length_a   1.000
_cell.length_b   1.000
_cell.length_c   1.000
_cell.angle_alpha   90.00
_cell.angle_beta   90.00
_cell.angle_gamma   90.00
#
_symmetry.space_group_name_H-M   'P 1'
#
loop_
_entity.id
_entity.type
_entity.pdbx_description
1 polymer ?
#
loop_
_entity_poly.entity_id
_entity_poly.type
_entity_poly.pdbx_seq_one_letter_code
_entity_poly.pdbx_strand_id
1 'polypeptide(L)'
;MPARSLKSAALFLALSALSAQEPTLFRTDSRLVVLHATAEDKEGRLVMDLPKTAFQVYENGVLQEIKSFRKEDVPVSLGLIIDNSASMTDKRARVAAAALGLVKLSNPEDEVFIVNFDEAPSLDADFTSDPKQLQKALARIDSRGGTAMRDALRTAIDHVKGRNKKDKKVLVVVTDGNDNSSLEPLDTVIRVAQQNDVLIYAVGLLSDETPREADKAKRALDALTRATGGQSYYPQDVSEIDRIAPQIAHEIRNQYIVTYSPSNQELDGSFRQIRVLVDSPGVKNIRTRSGYYATPDNRKSAGS
;
A
#
# COMPACT_ATOMS: atom_id res chain seq x y z
N MET A 1 -71.73 -70.95 29.46
CA MET A 1 -70.64 -70.89 28.52
C MET A 1 -70.00 -69.50 28.63
N PRO A 2 -68.74 -69.37 29.03
CA PRO A 2 -68.14 -68.07 29.40
C PRO A 2 -67.49 -67.33 28.27
N ALA A 3 -67.71 -66.02 28.30
CA ALA A 3 -67.07 -65.07 27.38
C ALA A 3 -65.60 -64.83 27.72
N ARG A 4 -64.69 -64.88 26.76
CA ARG A 4 -63.28 -64.55 26.88
C ARG A 4 -63.05 -63.04 26.64
N SER A 5 -62.52 -62.41 27.65
CA SER A 5 -62.04 -61.04 27.65
C SER A 5 -60.69 -60.98 26.96
N LEU A 6 -60.55 -60.20 25.85
CA LEU A 6 -59.27 -59.80 25.26
C LEU A 6 -58.72 -58.53 26.00
N LYS A 7 -57.59 -58.70 26.63
CA LYS A 7 -56.84 -57.55 27.18
C LYS A 7 -55.86 -57.01 26.05
N SER A 8 -56.17 -55.83 25.59
CA SER A 8 -55.25 -55.09 24.64
C SER A 8 -54.12 -54.52 25.48
N ALA A 9 -52.90 -54.93 25.17
CA ALA A 9 -51.68 -54.30 25.69
C ALA A 9 -51.26 -53.16 24.75
N ALA A 10 -51.32 -51.95 25.23
CA ALA A 10 -50.81 -50.78 24.53
C ALA A 10 -49.29 -50.67 24.75
N LEU A 11 -48.52 -50.85 23.69
CA LEU A 11 -47.05 -50.67 23.66
C LEU A 11 -46.74 -49.21 23.41
N PHE A 12 -46.26 -48.45 24.41
CA PHE A 12 -45.75 -47.11 24.31
C PHE A 12 -44.34 -47.17 23.73
N LEU A 13 -44.14 -46.78 22.47
CA LEU A 13 -42.83 -46.50 21.90
C LEU A 13 -42.42 -45.06 22.32
N ALA A 14 -41.44 -44.96 23.23
CA ALA A 14 -40.77 -43.71 23.54
C ALA A 14 -39.77 -43.41 22.45
N LEU A 15 -40.07 -42.46 21.55
CA LEU A 15 -39.14 -41.90 20.56
C LEU A 15 -38.23 -40.92 21.32
N SER A 16 -37.03 -41.33 21.67
CA SER A 16 -35.95 -40.41 22.12
C SER A 16 -35.45 -39.59 20.94
N ALA A 17 -35.89 -38.32 20.87
CA ALA A 17 -35.32 -37.35 19.96
C ALA A 17 -33.88 -37.07 20.36
N LEU A 18 -32.93 -37.64 19.59
CA LEU A 18 -31.52 -37.26 19.65
C LEU A 18 -31.42 -35.88 19.00
N SER A 19 -31.31 -34.80 19.80
CA SER A 19 -30.94 -33.49 19.33
C SER A 19 -29.51 -33.55 18.82
N ALA A 20 -29.34 -33.64 17.52
CA ALA A 20 -28.06 -33.40 16.86
C ALA A 20 -27.71 -31.92 17.10
N GLN A 21 -26.80 -31.64 18.04
CA GLN A 21 -26.14 -30.35 18.12
C GLN A 21 -25.28 -30.20 16.86
N GLU A 22 -25.69 -29.32 15.94
CA GLU A 22 -24.85 -28.91 14.84
C GLU A 22 -23.54 -28.35 15.42
N PRO A 23 -22.38 -28.78 14.91
CA PRO A 23 -21.12 -28.19 15.32
C PRO A 23 -21.14 -26.73 14.93
N THR A 24 -21.20 -25.84 15.92
CA THR A 24 -20.93 -24.41 15.70
C THR A 24 -19.53 -24.27 15.15
N LEU A 25 -19.42 -24.13 13.84
CA LEU A 25 -18.18 -23.79 13.18
C LEU A 25 -17.81 -22.37 13.61
N PHE A 26 -17.01 -22.25 14.67
CA PHE A 26 -16.34 -20.99 14.99
C PHE A 26 -15.34 -20.70 13.85
N ARG A 27 -15.80 -20.01 12.82
CA ARG A 27 -14.89 -19.32 11.90
C ARG A 27 -14.25 -18.18 12.67
N THR A 28 -13.12 -18.44 13.28
CA THR A 28 -12.24 -17.38 13.74
C THR A 28 -11.61 -16.77 12.48
N ASP A 29 -12.29 -15.81 11.86
CA ASP A 29 -11.72 -14.97 10.83
C ASP A 29 -10.63 -14.13 11.51
N SER A 30 -9.45 -14.73 11.66
CA SER A 30 -8.29 -14.05 12.20
C SER A 30 -7.83 -13.01 11.18
N ARG A 31 -8.00 -11.73 11.51
CA ARG A 31 -7.47 -10.64 10.69
C ARG A 31 -5.96 -10.80 10.58
N LEU A 32 -5.44 -10.68 9.36
CA LEU A 32 -4.01 -10.66 9.10
C LEU A 32 -3.59 -9.25 8.71
N VAL A 33 -2.55 -8.76 9.35
CA VAL A 33 -1.87 -7.52 9.00
C VAL A 33 -0.63 -7.86 8.20
N VAL A 34 -0.56 -7.35 6.97
CA VAL A 34 0.58 -7.53 6.07
C VAL A 34 1.44 -6.29 6.11
N LEU A 35 2.74 -6.46 6.37
CA LEU A 35 3.73 -5.41 6.35
C LEU A 35 4.72 -5.66 5.22
N HIS A 36 4.96 -4.63 4.41
CA HIS A 36 6.08 -4.57 3.51
C HIS A 36 7.23 -3.85 4.24
N ALA A 37 8.34 -4.52 4.44
CA ALA A 37 9.47 -4.00 5.21
C ALA A 37 10.74 -3.97 4.37
N THR A 38 11.43 -2.84 4.38
CA THR A 38 12.72 -2.62 3.72
C THR A 38 13.79 -2.48 4.79
N ALA A 39 14.81 -3.36 4.77
CA ALA A 39 15.97 -3.28 5.65
C ALA A 39 17.16 -2.68 4.90
N GLU A 40 17.86 -1.73 5.52
CA GLU A 40 18.98 -0.99 4.92
C GLU A 40 20.20 -0.98 5.84
N ASP A 41 21.38 -1.01 5.21
CA ASP A 41 22.65 -0.78 5.90
C ASP A 41 22.91 0.72 6.13
N LYS A 42 24.09 1.04 6.64
CA LYS A 42 24.50 2.43 6.92
C LYS A 42 24.71 3.28 5.65
N GLU A 43 24.91 2.66 4.52
CA GLU A 43 25.03 3.31 3.21
C GLU A 43 23.68 3.41 2.48
N GLY A 44 22.57 2.93 3.07
CA GLY A 44 21.24 2.91 2.47
C GLY A 44 21.06 1.81 1.43
N ARG A 45 21.92 0.80 1.39
CA ARG A 45 21.77 -0.36 0.49
C ARG A 45 20.87 -1.39 1.15
N LEU A 46 20.07 -2.07 0.34
CA LEU A 46 19.17 -3.11 0.82
C LEU A 46 19.94 -4.26 1.46
N VAL A 47 19.56 -4.63 2.67
CA VAL A 47 20.03 -5.85 3.34
C VAL A 47 19.03 -6.95 3.03
N MET A 48 19.48 -7.92 2.24
CA MET A 48 18.71 -9.05 1.77
C MET A 48 19.10 -10.30 2.58
N ASP A 49 18.27 -11.33 2.60
CA ASP A 49 18.58 -12.64 3.23
C ASP A 49 18.59 -12.65 4.77
N LEU A 50 17.84 -11.71 5.40
CA LEU A 50 17.59 -11.76 6.85
C LEU A 50 16.61 -12.90 7.18
N PRO A 51 16.87 -13.69 8.23
CA PRO A 51 15.94 -14.73 8.68
C PRO A 51 14.75 -14.11 9.44
N LYS A 52 13.62 -14.83 9.46
CA LYS A 52 12.43 -14.43 10.25
C LYS A 52 12.79 -14.10 11.71
N THR A 53 13.71 -14.83 12.30
CA THR A 53 14.13 -14.69 13.70
C THR A 53 14.80 -13.36 14.02
N ALA A 54 15.30 -12.64 13.01
CA ALA A 54 15.85 -11.31 13.18
C ALA A 54 14.77 -10.24 13.37
N PHE A 55 13.51 -10.52 13.00
CA PHE A 55 12.42 -9.54 13.01
C PHE A 55 11.57 -9.63 14.28
N GLN A 56 11.26 -8.48 14.84
CA GLN A 56 10.27 -8.32 15.90
C GLN A 56 9.25 -7.26 15.47
N VAL A 57 7.97 -7.58 15.58
CA VAL A 57 6.86 -6.68 15.24
C VAL A 57 6.14 -6.28 16.52
N TYR A 58 5.94 -4.99 16.71
CA TYR A 58 5.17 -4.44 17.82
C TYR A 58 3.97 -3.67 17.29
N GLU A 59 2.80 -3.90 17.88
CA GLU A 59 1.59 -3.12 17.68
C GLU A 59 1.22 -2.44 18.99
N ASN A 60 1.12 -1.10 18.99
CA ASN A 60 0.90 -0.29 20.20
C ASN A 60 1.84 -0.66 21.36
N GLY A 61 3.09 -1.02 21.05
CA GLY A 61 4.09 -1.44 22.04
C GLY A 61 4.00 -2.91 22.48
N VAL A 62 3.00 -3.67 22.01
CA VAL A 62 2.83 -5.11 22.33
C VAL A 62 3.48 -5.95 21.23
N LEU A 63 4.37 -6.87 21.63
CA LEU A 63 5.04 -7.80 20.70
C LEU A 63 4.00 -8.72 20.05
N GLN A 64 4.08 -8.85 18.72
CA GLN A 64 3.19 -9.66 17.91
C GLN A 64 3.89 -10.92 17.37
N GLU A 65 3.16 -12.01 17.29
CA GLU A 65 3.67 -13.26 16.70
C GLU A 65 3.62 -13.19 15.18
N ILE A 66 4.77 -13.26 14.53
CA ILE A 66 4.87 -13.32 13.06
C ILE A 66 4.33 -14.68 12.57
N LYS A 67 3.23 -14.66 11.84
CA LYS A 67 2.57 -15.87 11.27
C LYS A 67 3.19 -16.30 9.95
N SER A 68 3.52 -15.35 9.07
CA SER A 68 4.16 -15.61 7.78
C SER A 68 5.29 -14.62 7.55
N PHE A 69 6.35 -15.11 6.94
CA PHE A 69 7.52 -14.31 6.57
C PHE A 69 8.00 -14.78 5.20
N ARG A 70 8.04 -13.86 4.23
CA ARG A 70 8.41 -14.14 2.85
C ARG A 70 9.28 -13.03 2.30
N LYS A 71 10.07 -13.37 1.31
CA LYS A 71 10.76 -12.43 0.42
C LYS A 71 10.49 -12.92 -0.99
N GLU A 72 9.51 -12.38 -1.60
CA GLU A 72 9.05 -12.75 -2.94
C GLU A 72 8.78 -11.50 -3.76
N ASP A 73 9.10 -11.54 -5.03
CA ASP A 73 8.69 -10.55 -6.00
C ASP A 73 7.22 -10.80 -6.35
N VAL A 74 6.33 -10.10 -5.64
CA VAL A 74 4.90 -10.19 -5.89
C VAL A 74 4.47 -9.10 -6.87
N PRO A 75 3.61 -9.42 -7.85
CA PRO A 75 3.07 -8.42 -8.77
C PRO A 75 2.33 -7.30 -8.03
N VAL A 76 2.50 -6.07 -8.53
CA VAL A 76 1.95 -4.87 -7.90
C VAL A 76 0.95 -4.14 -8.80
N SER A 77 0.02 -3.40 -8.17
CA SER A 77 -0.70 -2.31 -8.81
C SER A 77 0.11 -1.03 -8.61
N LEU A 78 0.72 -0.50 -9.67
CA LEU A 78 1.62 0.65 -9.65
C LEU A 78 0.94 1.88 -10.23
N GLY A 79 0.79 2.94 -9.43
CA GLY A 79 0.38 4.26 -9.91
C GLY A 79 1.58 5.18 -10.09
N LEU A 80 1.71 5.77 -11.28
CA LEU A 80 2.65 6.85 -11.56
C LEU A 80 1.89 8.17 -11.49
N ILE A 81 2.24 9.02 -10.51
CA ILE A 81 1.56 10.28 -10.21
C ILE A 81 2.52 11.39 -10.59
N ILE A 82 2.29 12.00 -11.75
CA ILE A 82 3.29 12.87 -12.38
C ILE A 82 2.80 14.31 -12.41
N ASP A 83 3.60 15.18 -11.82
CA ASP A 83 3.40 16.62 -11.88
C ASP A 83 3.50 17.12 -13.32
N ASN A 84 2.49 17.86 -13.74
CA ASN A 84 2.38 18.50 -15.04
C ASN A 84 2.18 20.01 -14.91
N SER A 85 2.56 20.59 -13.76
CA SER A 85 2.54 22.03 -13.54
C SER A 85 3.53 22.78 -14.46
N ALA A 86 3.37 24.10 -14.55
CA ALA A 86 4.16 24.92 -15.46
C ALA A 86 5.68 24.82 -15.22
N SER A 87 6.12 24.67 -13.97
CA SER A 87 7.54 24.53 -13.59
C SER A 87 8.19 23.22 -14.08
N MET A 88 7.38 22.21 -14.39
CA MET A 88 7.85 20.91 -14.88
C MET A 88 8.20 20.89 -16.37
N THR A 89 7.95 21.95 -17.13
CA THR A 89 8.06 21.97 -18.60
C THR A 89 9.37 21.38 -19.10
N ASP A 90 10.50 21.85 -18.58
CA ASP A 90 11.84 21.41 -19.02
C ASP A 90 12.26 20.04 -18.45
N LYS A 91 11.58 19.56 -17.40
CA LYS A 91 11.88 18.32 -16.68
C LYS A 91 11.05 17.13 -17.20
N ARG A 92 9.87 17.40 -17.79
CA ARG A 92 8.86 16.39 -18.15
C ARG A 92 9.37 15.26 -19.05
N ALA A 93 10.12 15.60 -20.10
CA ALA A 93 10.62 14.57 -21.02
C ALA A 93 11.53 13.55 -20.31
N ARG A 94 12.36 14.01 -19.38
CA ARG A 94 13.25 13.14 -18.63
C ARG A 94 12.50 12.33 -17.58
N VAL A 95 11.55 12.95 -16.86
CA VAL A 95 10.66 12.26 -15.94
C VAL A 95 9.88 11.16 -16.65
N ALA A 96 9.31 11.44 -17.84
CA ALA A 96 8.60 10.43 -18.63
C ALA A 96 9.51 9.26 -19.05
N ALA A 97 10.75 9.55 -19.48
CA ALA A 97 11.72 8.51 -19.83
C ALA A 97 12.10 7.64 -18.62
N ALA A 98 12.33 8.24 -17.46
CA ALA A 98 12.64 7.53 -16.21
C ALA A 98 11.46 6.70 -15.72
N ALA A 99 10.23 7.21 -15.80
CA ALA A 99 9.01 6.48 -15.48
C ALA A 99 8.83 5.24 -16.38
N LEU A 100 9.08 5.36 -17.69
CA LEU A 100 9.11 4.21 -18.60
C LEU A 100 10.24 3.23 -18.27
N GLY A 101 11.39 3.73 -17.82
CA GLY A 101 12.51 2.92 -17.34
C GLY A 101 12.12 2.09 -16.12
N LEU A 102 11.44 2.70 -15.16
CA LEU A 102 10.89 2.02 -13.97
C LEU A 102 9.94 0.88 -14.37
N VAL A 103 8.98 1.17 -15.26
CA VAL A 103 8.01 0.18 -15.74
C VAL A 103 8.71 -0.99 -16.46
N LYS A 104 9.74 -0.74 -17.26
CA LYS A 104 10.51 -1.81 -17.94
C LYS A 104 11.27 -2.74 -16.97
N LEU A 105 11.60 -2.24 -15.79
CA LEU A 105 12.27 -3.00 -14.73
C LEU A 105 11.27 -3.66 -13.76
N SER A 106 9.98 -3.37 -13.92
CA SER A 106 8.90 -3.93 -13.13
C SER A 106 8.58 -5.39 -13.52
N ASN A 107 7.84 -6.08 -12.66
CA ASN A 107 7.40 -7.45 -12.95
C ASN A 107 6.46 -7.43 -14.18
N PRO A 108 6.59 -8.38 -15.14
CA PRO A 108 5.70 -8.46 -16.29
C PRO A 108 4.19 -8.58 -15.95
N GLU A 109 3.90 -9.04 -14.74
CA GLU A 109 2.53 -9.15 -14.23
C GLU A 109 2.05 -7.89 -13.50
N ASP A 110 2.89 -6.84 -13.38
CA ASP A 110 2.49 -5.57 -12.81
C ASP A 110 1.45 -4.89 -13.71
N GLU A 111 0.50 -4.22 -13.08
CA GLU A 111 -0.46 -3.37 -13.76
C GLU A 111 -0.16 -1.91 -13.39
N VAL A 112 0.06 -1.07 -14.38
CA VAL A 112 0.45 0.33 -14.20
C VAL A 112 -0.66 1.25 -14.66
N PHE A 113 -0.98 2.28 -13.88
CA PHE A 113 -1.84 3.39 -14.27
C PHE A 113 -1.11 4.73 -14.09
N ILE A 114 -1.58 5.77 -14.78
CA ILE A 114 -0.96 7.09 -14.76
C ILE A 114 -2.00 8.14 -14.42
N VAL A 115 -1.69 8.92 -13.38
CA VAL A 115 -2.38 10.16 -13.04
C VAL A 115 -1.42 11.31 -13.26
N ASN A 116 -1.69 12.18 -14.22
CA ASN A 116 -1.02 13.46 -14.33
C ASN A 116 -1.80 14.50 -13.52
N PHE A 117 -1.12 15.52 -13.01
CA PHE A 117 -1.78 16.61 -12.30
C PHE A 117 -1.11 17.95 -12.55
N ASP A 118 -1.93 18.97 -12.61
CA ASP A 118 -1.60 20.39 -12.56
C ASP A 118 -2.47 21.02 -11.44
N GLU A 119 -3.39 21.90 -11.75
CA GLU A 119 -4.41 22.42 -10.82
C GLU A 119 -5.47 21.37 -10.44
N ALA A 120 -5.56 20.29 -11.19
CA ALA A 120 -6.46 19.16 -10.97
C ALA A 120 -5.86 17.83 -11.47
N PRO A 121 -6.22 16.69 -10.87
CA PRO A 121 -5.78 15.38 -11.33
C PRO A 121 -6.51 14.92 -12.60
N SER A 122 -5.78 14.21 -13.49
CA SER A 122 -6.31 13.54 -14.67
C SER A 122 -5.81 12.09 -14.72
N LEU A 123 -6.72 11.12 -14.87
CA LEU A 123 -6.35 9.73 -15.15
C LEU A 123 -6.06 9.58 -16.65
N ASP A 124 -4.78 9.58 -17.02
CA ASP A 124 -4.36 9.57 -18.43
C ASP A 124 -4.10 8.16 -18.98
N ALA A 125 -3.86 7.18 -18.12
CA ALA A 125 -3.89 5.76 -18.47
C ALA A 125 -4.52 4.96 -17.32
N ASP A 126 -5.50 4.13 -17.65
CA ASP A 126 -6.01 3.10 -16.75
C ASP A 126 -5.01 1.93 -16.69
N PHE A 127 -5.21 1.00 -15.76
CA PHE A 127 -4.33 -0.14 -15.55
C PHE A 127 -4.00 -0.89 -16.85
N THR A 128 -2.73 -0.92 -17.18
CA THR A 128 -2.20 -1.60 -18.37
C THR A 128 -0.79 -2.12 -18.10
N SER A 129 -0.42 -3.21 -18.77
CA SER A 129 0.96 -3.69 -18.87
C SER A 129 1.57 -3.35 -20.25
N ASP A 130 0.85 -2.64 -21.13
CA ASP A 130 1.33 -2.25 -22.45
C ASP A 130 2.20 -0.98 -22.38
N PRO A 131 3.54 -1.08 -22.62
CA PRO A 131 4.43 0.06 -22.58
C PRO A 131 4.08 1.18 -23.57
N LYS A 132 3.42 0.84 -24.70
CA LYS A 132 3.03 1.84 -25.71
C LYS A 132 1.90 2.74 -25.21
N GLN A 133 0.93 2.17 -24.49
CA GLN A 133 -0.15 2.94 -23.87
C GLN A 133 0.42 3.87 -22.79
N LEU A 134 1.31 3.38 -21.94
CA LEU A 134 1.97 4.17 -20.91
C LEU A 134 2.84 5.28 -21.52
N GLN A 135 3.59 4.98 -22.58
CA GLN A 135 4.37 5.98 -23.29
C GLN A 135 3.49 7.10 -23.87
N LYS A 136 2.34 6.74 -24.44
CA LYS A 136 1.39 7.72 -24.98
C LYS A 136 0.81 8.62 -23.89
N ALA A 137 0.47 8.07 -22.72
CA ALA A 137 -0.03 8.84 -21.58
C ALA A 137 1.04 9.78 -21.00
N LEU A 138 2.29 9.31 -20.88
CA LEU A 138 3.42 10.11 -20.40
C LEU A 138 3.85 11.20 -21.40
N ALA A 139 3.60 11.01 -22.70
CA ALA A 139 3.93 11.99 -23.75
C ALA A 139 2.94 13.18 -23.81
N ARG A 140 1.83 13.14 -23.07
CA ARG A 140 0.91 14.28 -22.93
C ARG A 140 1.56 15.36 -22.07
N ILE A 141 2.37 16.19 -22.71
CA ILE A 141 3.05 17.33 -22.09
C ILE A 141 2.21 18.57 -22.37
N ASP A 142 1.39 18.96 -21.41
CA ASP A 142 0.59 20.17 -21.45
C ASP A 142 0.79 20.94 -20.15
N SER A 143 2.07 21.17 -19.83
CA SER A 143 2.50 21.74 -18.55
C SER A 143 1.93 23.14 -18.35
N ARG A 144 1.03 23.30 -17.37
CA ARG A 144 0.35 24.56 -17.07
C ARG A 144 -0.17 24.56 -15.62
N GLY A 145 -0.53 25.75 -15.16
CA GLY A 145 -1.22 25.93 -13.88
C GLY A 145 -0.38 25.63 -12.65
N GLY A 146 -1.06 25.36 -11.54
CA GLY A 146 -0.48 25.08 -10.24
C GLY A 146 -0.23 23.59 -9.99
N THR A 147 -0.13 23.22 -8.69
CA THR A 147 0.29 21.87 -8.24
C THR A 147 -0.72 21.32 -7.24
N ALA A 148 -1.60 20.40 -7.69
CA ALA A 148 -2.62 19.73 -6.87
C ALA A 148 -2.22 18.28 -6.52
N MET A 149 -1.04 18.09 -5.93
CA MET A 149 -0.45 16.78 -5.64
C MET A 149 -1.30 15.94 -4.68
N ARG A 150 -1.85 16.54 -3.62
CA ARG A 150 -2.66 15.80 -2.62
C ARG A 150 -3.96 15.28 -3.22
N ASP A 151 -4.61 16.07 -4.08
CA ASP A 151 -5.83 15.65 -4.80
C ASP A 151 -5.51 14.54 -5.81
N ALA A 152 -4.34 14.61 -6.46
CA ALA A 152 -3.86 13.55 -7.35
C ALA A 152 -3.57 12.24 -6.60
N LEU A 153 -2.90 12.30 -5.46
CA LEU A 153 -2.69 11.14 -4.60
C LEU A 153 -4.02 10.56 -4.10
N ARG A 154 -4.98 11.41 -3.71
CA ARG A 154 -6.30 10.95 -3.32
C ARG A 154 -7.02 10.23 -4.47
N THR A 155 -7.03 10.80 -5.65
CA THR A 155 -7.59 10.19 -6.86
C THR A 155 -6.94 8.84 -7.17
N ALA A 156 -5.60 8.76 -7.09
CA ALA A 156 -4.86 7.54 -7.33
C ALA A 156 -5.15 6.44 -6.29
N ILE A 157 -5.28 6.81 -4.99
CA ILE A 157 -5.64 5.86 -3.93
C ILE A 157 -7.05 5.32 -4.15
N ASP A 158 -8.02 6.16 -4.49
CA ASP A 158 -9.39 5.73 -4.76
C ASP A 158 -9.45 4.83 -6.02
N HIS A 159 -8.62 5.13 -7.03
CA HIS A 159 -8.52 4.32 -8.25
C HIS A 159 -7.95 2.92 -7.96
N VAL A 160 -6.84 2.82 -7.23
CA VAL A 160 -6.22 1.53 -6.91
C VAL A 160 -7.04 0.71 -5.91
N LYS A 161 -7.83 1.36 -5.05
CA LYS A 161 -8.74 0.69 -4.12
C LYS A 161 -9.84 -0.07 -4.83
N GLY A 162 -10.38 0.47 -5.91
CA GLY A 162 -11.45 -0.14 -6.71
C GLY A 162 -11.02 -1.43 -7.43
N ARG A 163 -9.73 -1.70 -7.53
CA ARG A 163 -9.17 -2.83 -8.28
C ARG A 163 -8.43 -3.80 -7.36
N ASN A 164 -9.14 -4.81 -6.88
CA ASN A 164 -8.63 -5.80 -5.92
C ASN A 164 -7.82 -6.96 -6.56
N LYS A 165 -7.09 -6.73 -7.67
CA LYS A 165 -6.40 -7.82 -8.37
C LYS A 165 -5.02 -8.16 -7.79
N LYS A 166 -4.31 -7.16 -7.25
CA LYS A 166 -2.97 -7.35 -6.67
C LYS A 166 -2.97 -6.92 -5.21
N ASP A 167 -2.31 -7.71 -4.38
CA ASP A 167 -2.26 -7.46 -2.93
C ASP A 167 -1.38 -6.27 -2.56
N LYS A 168 -0.35 -5.99 -3.38
CA LYS A 168 0.58 -4.88 -3.18
C LYS A 168 0.21 -3.69 -4.05
N LYS A 169 0.04 -2.53 -3.43
CA LYS A 169 -0.33 -1.27 -4.07
C LYS A 169 0.76 -0.24 -3.82
N VAL A 170 1.28 0.32 -4.90
CA VAL A 170 2.39 1.28 -4.84
C VAL A 170 2.04 2.52 -5.66
N LEU A 171 2.29 3.69 -5.10
CA LEU A 171 2.26 4.97 -5.82
C LEU A 171 3.67 5.56 -5.84
N VAL A 172 4.07 6.06 -6.99
CA VAL A 172 5.30 6.84 -7.16
C VAL A 172 4.91 8.23 -7.61
N VAL A 173 5.06 9.22 -6.74
CA VAL A 173 4.80 10.63 -7.05
C VAL A 173 6.08 11.34 -7.43
N VAL A 174 6.03 12.10 -8.53
CA VAL A 174 7.12 12.96 -8.99
C VAL A 174 6.60 14.39 -9.09
N THR A 175 7.22 15.33 -8.38
CA THR A 175 6.85 16.75 -8.36
C THR A 175 8.08 17.61 -8.21
N ASP A 176 8.03 18.84 -8.68
CA ASP A 176 9.13 19.80 -8.51
C ASP A 176 8.78 20.99 -7.60
N GLY A 177 7.61 20.95 -6.96
CA GLY A 177 7.16 22.06 -6.15
C GLY A 177 6.32 21.69 -4.95
N ASN A 178 5.94 22.75 -4.23
CA ASN A 178 5.03 22.65 -3.11
C ASN A 178 3.58 22.67 -3.61
N ASP A 179 2.77 21.82 -3.03
CA ASP A 179 1.32 21.76 -3.28
C ASP A 179 0.64 23.10 -2.92
N ASN A 180 0.05 23.73 -3.92
CA ASN A 180 -0.57 25.05 -3.81
C ASN A 180 -2.03 25.10 -4.31
N SER A 181 -2.54 24.01 -4.88
CA SER A 181 -3.86 23.98 -5.52
C SER A 181 -4.80 22.92 -4.97
N SER A 182 -4.31 21.95 -4.18
CA SER A 182 -5.15 20.89 -3.63
C SER A 182 -6.18 21.37 -2.61
N LEU A 183 -7.34 20.75 -2.64
CA LEU A 183 -8.40 20.89 -1.64
C LEU A 183 -8.24 19.90 -0.48
N GLU A 184 -7.71 18.70 -0.74
CA GLU A 184 -7.53 17.66 0.26
C GLU A 184 -6.43 18.02 1.27
N PRO A 185 -6.68 17.88 2.59
CA PRO A 185 -5.64 18.01 3.62
C PRO A 185 -4.64 16.84 3.56
N LEU A 186 -3.35 17.12 3.84
CA LEU A 186 -2.29 16.12 3.86
C LEU A 186 -2.61 14.93 4.79
N ASP A 187 -3.09 15.20 6.00
CA ASP A 187 -3.43 14.16 6.99
C ASP A 187 -4.57 13.25 6.50
N THR A 188 -5.50 13.79 5.70
CA THR A 188 -6.56 12.99 5.08
C THR A 188 -5.98 12.03 4.05
N VAL A 189 -5.09 12.49 3.18
CA VAL A 189 -4.42 11.64 2.17
C VAL A 189 -3.59 10.54 2.85
N ILE A 190 -2.81 10.88 3.87
CA ILE A 190 -2.03 9.91 4.67
C ILE A 190 -2.96 8.85 5.27
N ARG A 191 -4.04 9.27 5.94
CA ARG A 191 -5.00 8.36 6.55
C ARG A 191 -5.62 7.40 5.54
N VAL A 192 -6.05 7.91 4.38
CA VAL A 192 -6.67 7.09 3.34
C VAL A 192 -5.66 6.12 2.72
N ALA A 193 -4.39 6.52 2.53
CA ALA A 193 -3.32 5.64 2.09
C ALA A 193 -3.11 4.47 3.08
N GLN A 194 -3.03 4.76 4.38
CA GLN A 194 -2.88 3.75 5.44
C GLN A 194 -4.08 2.80 5.56
N GLN A 195 -5.31 3.32 5.38
CA GLN A 195 -6.54 2.50 5.38
C GLN A 195 -6.62 1.52 4.21
N ASN A 196 -5.94 1.81 3.10
CA ASN A 196 -5.98 1.02 1.87
C ASN A 196 -4.67 0.26 1.58
N ASP A 197 -3.74 0.25 2.54
CA ASP A 197 -2.44 -0.44 2.44
C ASP A 197 -1.62 -0.01 1.20
N VAL A 198 -1.60 1.30 0.92
CA VAL A 198 -0.90 1.88 -0.22
C VAL A 198 0.47 2.39 0.21
N LEU A 199 1.55 1.89 -0.41
CA LEU A 199 2.91 2.42 -0.26
C LEU A 199 3.08 3.62 -1.17
N ILE A 200 3.71 4.68 -0.66
CA ILE A 200 3.99 5.89 -1.44
C ILE A 200 5.48 6.15 -1.46
N TYR A 201 6.06 6.18 -2.67
CA TYR A 201 7.40 6.69 -2.96
C TYR A 201 7.28 8.10 -3.54
N ALA A 202 8.27 8.95 -3.27
CA ALA A 202 8.26 10.32 -3.75
C ALA A 202 9.61 10.72 -4.35
N VAL A 203 9.58 11.44 -5.46
CA VAL A 203 10.74 12.09 -6.05
C VAL A 203 10.45 13.59 -6.12
N GLY A 204 11.16 14.37 -5.29
CA GLY A 204 11.03 15.83 -5.21
C GLY A 204 12.18 16.51 -5.95
N LEU A 205 11.91 17.12 -7.11
CA LEU A 205 12.86 17.87 -7.94
C LEU A 205 12.96 19.33 -7.49
N LEU A 206 13.34 19.54 -6.24
CA LEU A 206 13.18 20.80 -5.50
C LEU A 206 14.38 21.75 -5.62
N SER A 207 15.33 21.49 -6.52
CA SER A 207 16.55 22.29 -6.68
C SER A 207 16.29 23.74 -7.09
N ASP A 208 15.20 23.97 -7.84
CA ASP A 208 14.86 25.30 -8.36
C ASP A 208 13.94 26.09 -7.41
N GLU A 209 13.46 25.44 -6.33
CA GLU A 209 12.59 26.04 -5.35
C GLU A 209 13.34 26.96 -4.37
N THR A 210 12.62 27.94 -3.81
CA THR A 210 13.15 28.67 -2.68
C THR A 210 13.36 27.74 -1.48
N PRO A 211 14.36 27.99 -0.60
CA PRO A 211 14.59 27.11 0.56
C PRO A 211 13.34 26.87 1.41
N ARG A 212 12.48 27.88 1.56
CA ARG A 212 11.24 27.78 2.35
C ARG A 212 10.22 26.83 1.69
N GLU A 213 10.02 26.96 0.38
CA GLU A 213 9.05 26.11 -0.34
C GLU A 213 9.60 24.69 -0.51
N ALA A 214 10.90 24.54 -0.77
CA ALA A 214 11.57 23.25 -0.79
C ALA A 214 11.42 22.50 0.56
N ASP A 215 11.63 23.18 1.68
CA ASP A 215 11.46 22.58 3.02
C ASP A 215 10.00 22.19 3.32
N LYS A 216 9.04 22.98 2.83
CA LYS A 216 7.62 22.67 2.98
C LYS A 216 7.23 21.45 2.15
N ALA A 217 7.67 21.37 0.89
CA ALA A 217 7.48 20.23 0.03
C ALA A 217 8.12 18.97 0.61
N LYS A 218 9.38 19.04 1.07
CA LYS A 218 10.07 17.93 1.73
C LYS A 218 9.31 17.40 2.93
N ARG A 219 8.85 18.27 3.83
CA ARG A 219 8.08 17.83 5.00
C ARG A 219 6.80 17.07 4.61
N ALA A 220 6.10 17.52 3.57
CA ALA A 220 4.88 16.85 3.09
C ALA A 220 5.19 15.48 2.46
N LEU A 221 6.18 15.40 1.57
CA LEU A 221 6.61 14.16 0.94
C LEU A 221 7.15 13.15 1.96
N ASP A 222 7.96 13.61 2.92
CA ASP A 222 8.50 12.76 3.98
C ASP A 222 7.41 12.26 4.94
N ALA A 223 6.38 13.06 5.20
CA ALA A 223 5.24 12.61 6.02
C ALA A 223 4.46 11.49 5.32
N LEU A 224 4.19 11.64 4.02
CA LEU A 224 3.51 10.63 3.19
C LEU A 224 4.30 9.32 3.15
N THR A 225 5.58 9.39 2.80
CA THR A 225 6.41 8.20 2.60
C THR A 225 6.68 7.46 3.92
N ARG A 226 6.99 8.18 5.00
CA ARG A 226 7.18 7.57 6.34
C ARG A 226 5.90 6.91 6.87
N ALA A 227 4.75 7.54 6.65
CA ALA A 227 3.48 6.98 7.12
C ALA A 227 3.12 5.66 6.42
N THR A 228 3.51 5.51 5.15
CA THR A 228 3.13 4.40 4.28
C THR A 228 4.23 3.34 4.10
N GLY A 229 5.47 3.63 4.51
CA GLY A 229 6.61 2.71 4.44
C GLY A 229 7.45 2.81 3.17
N GLY A 230 7.20 3.82 2.33
CA GLY A 230 8.04 4.13 1.18
C GLY A 230 9.21 5.06 1.53
N GLN A 231 9.73 5.78 0.53
CA GLN A 231 10.87 6.68 0.66
C GLN A 231 10.75 7.89 -0.25
N SER A 232 11.30 9.03 0.23
CA SER A 232 11.46 10.25 -0.57
C SER A 232 12.89 10.36 -1.08
N TYR A 233 13.02 10.81 -2.33
CA TYR A 233 14.30 11.10 -2.99
C TYR A 233 14.32 12.57 -3.41
N TYR A 234 15.45 13.24 -3.21
CA TYR A 234 15.62 14.66 -3.50
C TYR A 234 16.88 14.88 -4.36
N PRO A 235 16.81 14.56 -5.68
CA PRO A 235 17.92 14.77 -6.57
C PRO A 235 18.25 16.26 -6.67
N GLN A 236 19.55 16.58 -6.81
CA GLN A 236 20.01 17.94 -7.04
C GLN A 236 19.88 18.33 -8.51
N ASP A 237 19.94 17.35 -9.40
CA ASP A 237 19.76 17.50 -10.84
C ASP A 237 18.76 16.47 -11.35
N VAL A 238 17.92 16.90 -12.31
CA VAL A 238 16.90 16.02 -12.91
C VAL A 238 17.49 14.75 -13.54
N SER A 239 18.77 14.75 -13.93
CA SER A 239 19.45 13.57 -14.48
C SER A 239 19.61 12.44 -13.48
N GLU A 240 19.61 12.72 -12.20
CA GLU A 240 19.71 11.69 -11.16
C GLU A 240 18.48 10.78 -11.09
N ILE A 241 17.34 11.19 -11.66
CA ILE A 241 16.14 10.37 -11.81
C ILE A 241 16.45 9.06 -12.54
N ASP A 242 17.38 9.08 -13.51
CA ASP A 242 17.78 7.89 -14.27
C ASP A 242 18.39 6.79 -13.38
N ARG A 243 18.93 7.15 -12.21
CA ARG A 243 19.45 6.25 -11.19
C ARG A 243 18.38 5.93 -10.12
N ILE A 244 17.56 6.92 -9.77
CA ILE A 244 16.54 6.78 -8.72
C ILE A 244 15.41 5.83 -9.17
N ALA A 245 14.95 5.92 -10.41
CA ALA A 245 13.85 5.09 -10.90
C ALA A 245 14.18 3.57 -10.85
N PRO A 246 15.34 3.09 -11.32
CA PRO A 246 15.77 1.71 -11.11
C PRO A 246 15.91 1.32 -9.63
N GLN A 247 16.36 2.23 -8.77
CA GLN A 247 16.47 1.98 -7.34
C GLN A 247 15.10 1.76 -6.69
N ILE A 248 14.11 2.58 -7.03
CA ILE A 248 12.71 2.41 -6.58
C ILE A 248 12.16 1.06 -7.07
N ALA A 249 12.35 0.72 -8.37
CA ALA A 249 11.90 -0.55 -8.91
C ALA A 249 12.53 -1.74 -8.15
N HIS A 250 13.84 -1.68 -7.92
CA HIS A 250 14.58 -2.72 -7.19
C HIS A 250 14.06 -2.86 -5.74
N GLU A 251 13.80 -1.74 -5.06
CA GLU A 251 13.28 -1.75 -3.70
C GLU A 251 11.88 -2.35 -3.64
N ILE A 252 10.96 -1.92 -4.50
CA ILE A 252 9.59 -2.45 -4.55
C ILE A 252 9.59 -3.98 -4.67
N ARG A 253 10.54 -4.56 -5.39
CA ARG A 253 10.64 -6.01 -5.64
C ARG A 253 11.32 -6.79 -4.52
N ASN A 254 12.10 -6.14 -3.67
CA ASN A 254 12.97 -6.80 -2.70
C ASN A 254 12.59 -6.54 -1.23
N GLN A 255 11.31 -6.24 -0.98
CA GLN A 255 10.81 -6.06 0.38
C GLN A 255 10.53 -7.40 1.07
N TYR A 256 10.71 -7.43 2.38
CA TYR A 256 10.20 -8.50 3.22
C TYR A 256 8.70 -8.35 3.40
N ILE A 257 7.97 -9.44 3.26
CA ILE A 257 6.53 -9.51 3.54
C ILE A 257 6.36 -10.20 4.88
N VAL A 258 6.02 -9.43 5.89
CA VAL A 258 5.83 -9.89 7.26
C VAL A 258 4.35 -9.84 7.60
N THR A 259 3.78 -10.99 8.00
CA THR A 259 2.35 -11.08 8.31
C THR A 259 2.18 -11.51 9.77
N TYR A 260 1.31 -10.83 10.49
CA TYR A 260 0.93 -11.20 11.86
C TYR A 260 -0.58 -11.11 12.05
N SER A 261 -1.09 -11.80 13.08
CA SER A 261 -2.45 -11.64 13.54
C SER A 261 -2.43 -10.76 14.78
N PRO A 262 -3.09 -9.57 14.75
CA PRO A 262 -3.10 -8.69 15.91
C PRO A 262 -3.61 -9.38 17.17
N SER A 263 -2.94 -9.17 18.29
CA SER A 263 -3.43 -9.63 19.60
C SER A 263 -4.71 -8.89 20.03
N ASN A 264 -4.86 -7.63 19.62
CA ASN A 264 -6.12 -6.90 19.72
C ASN A 264 -6.89 -6.98 18.39
N GLN A 265 -7.99 -7.75 18.39
CA GLN A 265 -8.85 -7.99 17.21
C GLN A 265 -9.99 -6.95 17.07
N GLU A 266 -10.13 -6.00 17.99
CA GLU A 266 -11.19 -5.00 17.95
C GLU A 266 -11.09 -4.11 16.70
N LEU A 267 -12.24 -3.92 16.04
CA LEU A 267 -12.37 -3.07 14.84
C LEU A 267 -13.05 -1.75 15.23
N ASP A 268 -12.43 -1.04 16.15
CA ASP A 268 -12.92 0.20 16.77
C ASP A 268 -12.59 1.47 15.97
N GLY A 269 -11.97 1.33 14.78
CA GLY A 269 -11.55 2.44 13.94
C GLY A 269 -10.32 3.19 14.46
N SER A 270 -9.74 2.79 15.60
CA SER A 270 -8.56 3.44 16.16
C SER A 270 -7.31 3.17 15.33
N PHE A 271 -6.35 4.09 15.42
CA PHE A 271 -5.04 3.91 14.82
C PHE A 271 -4.19 2.92 15.63
N ARG A 272 -3.65 1.92 14.98
CA ARG A 272 -2.73 0.92 15.53
C ARG A 272 -1.31 1.25 15.06
N GLN A 273 -0.49 1.74 15.99
CA GLN A 273 0.90 2.04 15.70
C GLN A 273 1.70 0.76 15.49
N ILE A 274 2.52 0.72 14.43
CA ILE A 274 3.41 -0.41 14.13
C ILE A 274 4.86 0.04 14.32
N ARG A 275 5.65 -0.84 14.92
CA ARG A 275 7.09 -0.74 14.99
C ARG A 275 7.71 -2.08 14.67
N VAL A 276 8.61 -2.12 13.68
CA VAL A 276 9.42 -3.29 13.37
C VAL A 276 10.84 -3.05 13.83
N LEU A 277 11.42 -4.01 14.50
CA LEU A 277 12.84 -4.03 14.86
C LEU A 277 13.51 -5.18 14.15
N VAL A 278 14.76 -5.00 13.77
CA VAL A 278 15.61 -6.05 13.17
C VAL A 278 16.89 -6.15 13.95
N ASP A 279 17.11 -7.31 14.55
CA ASP A 279 18.34 -7.65 15.26
C ASP A 279 19.32 -8.32 14.28
N SER A 280 20.10 -7.48 13.61
CA SER A 280 21.17 -7.92 12.69
C SER A 280 22.25 -6.85 12.60
N PRO A 281 23.54 -7.20 12.76
CA PRO A 281 24.64 -6.23 12.76
C PRO A 281 24.76 -5.38 11.48
N GLY A 282 24.28 -5.91 10.34
CA GLY A 282 24.34 -5.21 9.06
C GLY A 282 23.19 -4.22 8.84
N VAL A 283 22.13 -4.26 9.65
CA VAL A 283 20.96 -3.40 9.48
C VAL A 283 21.09 -2.16 10.33
N LYS A 284 20.87 -0.99 9.73
CA LYS A 284 20.86 0.32 10.41
C LYS A 284 19.48 0.99 10.36
N ASN A 285 18.71 0.69 9.34
CA ASN A 285 17.38 1.25 9.17
C ASN A 285 16.40 0.17 8.76
N ILE A 286 15.17 0.26 9.24
CA ILE A 286 14.04 -0.56 8.83
C ILE A 286 12.86 0.34 8.52
N ARG A 287 12.32 0.24 7.32
CA ARG A 287 11.15 1.02 6.89
C ARG A 287 9.96 0.10 6.68
N THR A 288 8.84 0.51 7.20
CA THR A 288 7.51 -0.08 6.97
C THR A 288 6.46 0.98 7.29
N ARG A 289 5.21 0.74 6.99
CA ARG A 289 4.15 1.68 7.40
C ARG A 289 4.16 1.91 8.91
N SER A 290 3.88 3.15 9.32
CA SER A 290 3.89 3.53 10.74
C SER A 290 2.69 2.98 11.53
N GLY A 291 1.67 2.49 10.85
CA GLY A 291 0.48 1.93 11.44
C GLY A 291 -0.67 1.74 10.46
N TYR A 292 -1.83 1.38 10.98
CA TYR A 292 -3.07 1.23 10.22
C TYR A 292 -4.28 1.59 11.09
N TYR A 293 -5.43 1.78 10.46
CA TYR A 293 -6.69 1.97 11.17
C TYR A 293 -7.45 0.64 11.32
N ALA A 294 -7.86 0.30 12.52
CA ALA A 294 -8.59 -0.93 12.84
C ALA A 294 -10.07 -0.84 12.39
N THR A 295 -10.29 -0.71 11.07
CA THR A 295 -11.63 -0.64 10.48
C THR A 295 -12.09 -2.00 9.98
N PRO A 296 -13.43 -2.27 9.98
CA PRO A 296 -13.98 -3.46 9.33
C PRO A 296 -13.57 -3.52 7.85
N ASP A 297 -13.24 -4.73 7.38
CA ASP A 297 -12.89 -4.96 5.99
C ASP A 297 -14.14 -4.80 5.10
N ASN A 298 -14.23 -3.74 4.32
CA ASN A 298 -15.34 -3.49 3.39
C ASN A 298 -15.40 -4.52 2.23
N ARG A 299 -14.49 -5.49 2.18
CA ARG A 299 -14.42 -6.51 1.13
C ARG A 299 -15.52 -7.57 1.21
N LYS A 300 -16.25 -7.67 2.34
CA LYS A 300 -17.27 -8.71 2.55
C LYS A 300 -18.70 -8.28 2.17
N SER A 301 -18.98 -7.04 1.81
CA SER A 301 -20.34 -6.56 1.49
C SER A 301 -20.72 -6.63 0.02
N ALA A 302 -19.85 -7.08 -0.88
CA ALA A 302 -20.12 -7.15 -2.34
C ALA A 302 -20.48 -8.57 -2.85
N GLY A 303 -20.79 -9.51 -1.96
CA GLY A 303 -21.05 -10.91 -2.32
C GLY A 303 -22.14 -11.55 -1.47
N SER A 304 -23.33 -10.95 -1.40
CA SER A 304 -24.57 -11.61 -0.93
C SER A 304 -25.71 -11.32 -1.89
#